data_6ff5d80e90dbf9d2df04412815f08740
#
_entry.id   6ff5d80e90dbf9d2df04412815f08740
#
_cell.length_a   1.000
_cell.length_b   1.000
_cell.length_c   1.000
_cell.angle_alpha   90.00
_cell.angle_beta   90.00
_cell.angle_gamma   90.00
#
_symmetry.space_group_name_H-M   'P 1'
#
loop_
_entity.id
_entity.type
_entity.pdbx_description
1 polymer ?
#
loop_
_entity_poly.entity_id
_entity_poly.type
_entity_poly.pdbx_seq_one_letter_code
_entity_poly.pdbx_strand_id
1 'polypeptide(L)'
;MRMTYESTSDGIWERHFTLGDVPGVLWSPADAADRRPLVLLGHGGGQHRNAPGIRGRAHRYATACGFAAAAIDAPGHGDRTRTDEDERFVAEITALRGAGEPVLPVIVRRNAVLAERAVPEWRATLDALTELEGPELGPVGFWGVSLGSAIGIPFVAAEPRITAAVFGLAGHENLAEDAARITVPVEFLLQWDDELVPRASGLLLFDAFASPEKTLHANPGLHANVPAFELDSSQRFFSRHLRFGRATATQLGADARNS
;
A
#
# COMPACT_ATOMS: atom_id res chain seq x y z
N MET A 1 13.42 12.02 -11.75
CA MET A 1 13.65 10.56 -11.53
C MET A 1 14.85 10.11 -12.34
N ARG A 2 15.73 9.27 -11.80
CA ARG A 2 16.90 8.70 -12.49
C ARG A 2 16.77 7.18 -12.48
N MET A 3 16.75 6.55 -13.67
CA MET A 3 16.80 5.09 -13.80
C MET A 3 18.21 4.59 -13.46
N THR A 4 18.29 3.49 -12.70
CA THR A 4 19.54 2.92 -12.21
C THR A 4 19.80 1.52 -12.74
N TYR A 5 18.74 0.77 -13.05
CA TYR A 5 18.82 -0.57 -13.61
C TYR A 5 17.50 -0.92 -14.31
N GLU A 6 17.58 -1.67 -15.39
CA GLU A 6 16.42 -2.18 -16.12
C GLU A 6 16.65 -3.63 -16.53
N SER A 7 15.60 -4.44 -16.41
CA SER A 7 15.60 -5.82 -16.91
C SER A 7 14.20 -6.22 -17.36
N THR A 8 14.14 -7.25 -18.21
CA THR A 8 12.88 -7.85 -18.63
C THR A 8 12.95 -9.35 -18.37
N SER A 9 12.00 -9.89 -17.65
CA SER A 9 11.84 -11.31 -17.36
C SER A 9 10.36 -11.66 -17.28
N ASP A 10 9.99 -12.82 -17.83
CA ASP A 10 8.62 -13.34 -17.77
C ASP A 10 7.55 -12.35 -18.27
N GLY A 11 7.89 -11.54 -19.30
CA GLY A 11 6.98 -10.54 -19.85
C GLY A 11 6.78 -9.31 -18.94
N ILE A 12 7.64 -9.11 -17.95
CA ILE A 12 7.59 -7.96 -17.03
C ILE A 12 8.87 -7.14 -17.19
N TRP A 13 8.71 -5.85 -17.37
CA TRP A 13 9.76 -4.86 -17.21
C TRP A 13 9.92 -4.49 -15.75
N GLU A 14 11.12 -4.69 -15.21
CA GLU A 14 11.53 -4.24 -13.87
C GLU A 14 12.53 -3.09 -14.04
N ARG A 15 12.15 -1.90 -13.61
CA ARG A 15 12.94 -0.66 -13.72
C ARG A 15 13.21 -0.10 -12.34
N HIS A 16 14.47 -0.11 -11.92
CA HIS A 16 14.90 0.51 -10.66
C HIS A 16 15.20 1.98 -10.89
N PHE A 17 14.83 2.81 -9.94
CA PHE A 17 15.06 4.24 -10.01
C PHE A 17 15.49 4.83 -8.66
N THR A 18 15.99 6.07 -8.71
CA THR A 18 16.12 6.94 -7.55
C THR A 18 15.43 8.27 -7.82
N LEU A 19 14.72 8.79 -6.80
CA LEU A 19 14.16 10.13 -6.79
C LEU A 19 14.77 10.88 -5.61
N GLY A 20 15.78 11.73 -5.88
CA GLY A 20 16.67 12.21 -4.83
C GLY A 20 17.40 11.04 -4.17
N ASP A 21 17.22 10.89 -2.86
CA ASP A 21 17.76 9.80 -2.04
C ASP A 21 16.76 8.64 -1.82
N VAL A 22 15.59 8.68 -2.47
CA VAL A 22 14.54 7.66 -2.35
C VAL A 22 14.72 6.61 -3.45
N PRO A 23 15.13 5.37 -3.09
CA PRO A 23 15.19 4.27 -4.04
C PRO A 23 13.80 3.71 -4.31
N GLY A 24 13.54 3.39 -5.58
CA GLY A 24 12.28 2.80 -6.00
C GLY A 24 12.44 1.74 -7.07
N VAL A 25 11.36 1.06 -7.36
CA VAL A 25 11.23 0.10 -8.45
C VAL A 25 9.84 0.19 -9.07
N LEU A 26 9.80 0.11 -10.38
CA LEU A 26 8.57 0.08 -11.19
C LEU A 26 8.55 -1.22 -11.99
N TRP A 27 7.48 -1.98 -11.84
CA TRP A 27 7.18 -3.16 -12.66
C TRP A 27 6.04 -2.84 -13.61
N SER A 28 6.16 -3.24 -14.85
CA SER A 28 5.11 -3.10 -15.84
C SER A 28 5.12 -4.25 -16.84
N PRO A 29 3.97 -4.61 -17.45
CA PRO A 29 3.96 -5.53 -18.58
C PRO A 29 4.86 -5.01 -19.70
N ALA A 30 5.65 -5.91 -20.30
CA ALA A 30 6.61 -5.52 -21.35
C ALA A 30 5.96 -5.21 -22.71
N ASP A 31 4.79 -5.76 -22.95
CA ASP A 31 4.04 -5.69 -24.21
C ASP A 31 2.81 -4.77 -24.16
N ALA A 32 2.59 -4.09 -23.05
CA ALA A 32 1.42 -3.24 -22.90
C ALA A 32 1.56 -1.96 -23.71
N ALA A 33 0.70 -1.82 -24.72
CA ALA A 33 0.61 -0.64 -25.60
C ALA A 33 -0.41 0.41 -25.11
N ASP A 34 -1.28 0.04 -24.15
CA ASP A 34 -2.41 0.86 -23.74
C ASP A 34 -2.25 1.43 -22.32
N ARG A 35 -3.07 2.43 -22.04
CA ARG A 35 -3.22 3.06 -20.74
C ARG A 35 -3.48 2.02 -19.64
N ARG A 36 -2.64 1.95 -18.62
CA ARG A 36 -2.69 0.93 -17.57
C ARG A 36 -2.86 1.52 -16.18
N PRO A 37 -3.63 0.87 -15.29
CA PRO A 37 -3.66 1.22 -13.89
C PRO A 37 -2.28 1.05 -13.22
N LEU A 38 -2.04 1.84 -12.18
CA LEU A 38 -0.85 1.75 -11.34
C LEU A 38 -1.26 1.38 -9.92
N VAL A 39 -0.58 0.41 -9.31
CA VAL A 39 -0.71 0.13 -7.87
C VAL A 39 0.59 0.48 -7.15
N LEU A 40 0.52 1.43 -6.23
CA LEU A 40 1.62 1.76 -5.34
C LEU A 40 1.66 0.75 -4.18
N LEU A 41 2.84 0.20 -3.88
CA LEU A 41 3.03 -0.88 -2.92
C LEU A 41 3.87 -0.42 -1.74
N GLY A 42 3.23 -0.22 -0.58
CA GLY A 42 3.89 0.09 0.70
C GLY A 42 4.33 -1.17 1.43
N HIS A 43 5.62 -1.32 1.69
CA HIS A 43 6.16 -2.47 2.42
C HIS A 43 5.94 -2.38 3.93
N GLY A 44 6.01 -3.52 4.63
CA GLY A 44 5.95 -3.61 6.09
C GLY A 44 7.26 -3.19 6.79
N GLY A 45 7.19 -3.00 8.11
CA GLY A 45 8.37 -2.70 8.93
C GLY A 45 9.46 -3.75 8.80
N GLY A 46 10.73 -3.33 8.73
CA GLY A 46 11.88 -4.21 8.53
C GLY A 46 12.02 -4.81 7.14
N GLN A 47 11.14 -4.45 6.21
CA GLN A 47 11.18 -4.87 4.81
C GLN A 47 11.73 -3.75 3.90
N HIS A 48 11.61 -3.91 2.61
CA HIS A 48 12.07 -2.96 1.59
C HIS A 48 11.24 -3.09 0.30
N ARG A 49 11.39 -2.15 -0.63
CA ARG A 49 10.67 -2.06 -1.91
C ARG A 49 10.68 -3.35 -2.75
N ASN A 50 11.75 -4.14 -2.65
CA ASN A 50 11.93 -5.38 -3.41
C ASN A 50 11.83 -6.65 -2.52
N ALA A 51 11.19 -6.55 -1.35
CA ALA A 51 10.91 -7.72 -0.51
C ALA A 51 10.07 -8.76 -1.28
N PRO A 52 10.24 -10.07 -1.03
CA PRO A 52 9.55 -11.12 -1.78
C PRO A 52 8.05 -10.95 -1.89
N GLY A 53 7.39 -10.50 -0.82
CA GLY A 53 5.94 -10.24 -0.80
C GLY A 53 5.52 -9.04 -1.68
N ILE A 54 6.33 -7.99 -1.74
CA ILE A 54 6.11 -6.82 -2.61
C ILE A 54 6.32 -7.21 -4.07
N ARG A 55 7.46 -7.83 -4.39
CA ARG A 55 7.79 -8.27 -5.75
C ARG A 55 6.76 -9.28 -6.29
N GLY A 56 6.41 -10.28 -5.49
CA GLY A 56 5.41 -11.28 -5.88
C GLY A 56 4.05 -10.65 -6.20
N ARG A 57 3.64 -9.64 -5.43
CA ARG A 57 2.41 -8.87 -5.66
C ARG A 57 2.49 -8.04 -6.94
N ALA A 58 3.60 -7.32 -7.15
CA ALA A 58 3.83 -6.56 -8.37
C ALA A 58 3.77 -7.44 -9.62
N HIS A 59 4.45 -8.59 -9.61
CA HIS A 59 4.42 -9.56 -10.70
C HIS A 59 3.00 -10.10 -10.94
N ARG A 60 2.25 -10.41 -9.88
CA ARG A 60 0.86 -10.87 -9.99
C ARG A 60 -0.03 -9.82 -10.66
N TYR A 61 0.09 -8.56 -10.26
CA TYR A 61 -0.69 -7.49 -10.87
C TYR A 61 -0.31 -7.25 -12.32
N ALA A 62 0.97 -7.31 -12.66
CA ALA A 62 1.44 -7.16 -14.03
C ALA A 62 0.94 -8.30 -14.94
N THR A 63 1.09 -9.56 -14.52
CA THR A 63 0.75 -10.73 -15.34
C THR A 63 -0.73 -11.01 -15.42
N ALA A 64 -1.47 -10.87 -14.31
CA ALA A 64 -2.88 -11.25 -14.26
C ALA A 64 -3.85 -10.11 -14.61
N CYS A 65 -3.42 -8.84 -14.43
CA CYS A 65 -4.29 -7.67 -14.61
C CYS A 65 -3.80 -6.71 -15.69
N GLY A 66 -2.55 -6.83 -16.13
CA GLY A 66 -1.92 -5.86 -17.02
C GLY A 66 -1.62 -4.52 -16.34
N PHE A 67 -1.52 -4.47 -15.00
CA PHE A 67 -1.28 -3.26 -14.23
C PHE A 67 0.22 -2.99 -14.09
N ALA A 68 0.59 -1.72 -13.97
CA ALA A 68 1.89 -1.35 -13.42
C ALA A 68 1.85 -1.40 -11.90
N ALA A 69 2.99 -1.63 -11.27
CA ALA A 69 3.15 -1.55 -9.82
C ALA A 69 4.46 -0.82 -9.48
N ALA A 70 4.46 0.00 -8.44
CA ALA A 70 5.66 0.68 -8.00
C ALA A 70 5.81 0.63 -6.48
N ALA A 71 7.05 0.52 -6.01
CA ALA A 71 7.39 0.57 -4.60
C ALA A 71 8.61 1.43 -4.35
N ILE A 72 8.65 2.09 -3.20
CA ILE A 72 9.83 2.83 -2.71
C ILE A 72 10.23 2.32 -1.33
N ASP A 73 11.48 2.53 -0.95
CA ASP A 73 11.92 2.28 0.42
C ASP A 73 11.43 3.40 1.35
N ALA A 74 10.73 3.01 2.41
CA ALA A 74 10.38 3.94 3.47
C ALA A 74 11.64 4.50 4.18
N PRO A 75 11.56 5.67 4.82
CA PRO A 75 12.69 6.23 5.56
C PRO A 75 13.32 5.22 6.53
N GLY A 76 14.65 5.07 6.49
CA GLY A 76 15.41 4.14 7.33
C GLY A 76 15.26 2.65 6.98
N HIS A 77 14.67 2.31 5.83
CA HIS A 77 14.47 0.94 5.35
C HIS A 77 15.19 0.69 4.02
N GLY A 78 15.37 -0.57 3.68
CA GLY A 78 16.00 -1.00 2.42
C GLY A 78 17.40 -0.44 2.25
N ASP A 79 17.64 0.25 1.13
CA ASP A 79 18.93 0.86 0.79
C ASP A 79 19.09 2.28 1.36
N ARG A 80 18.13 2.75 2.16
CA ARG A 80 18.22 4.08 2.78
C ARG A 80 19.09 4.05 4.04
N THR A 81 19.93 5.08 4.17
CA THR A 81 20.76 5.24 5.35
C THR A 81 19.91 5.35 6.61
N ARG A 82 20.22 4.53 7.60
CA ARG A 82 19.62 4.63 8.93
C ARG A 82 20.20 5.82 9.68
N THR A 83 19.35 6.47 10.44
CA THR A 83 19.73 7.56 11.36
C THR A 83 19.92 7.01 12.78
N ASP A 84 20.54 7.81 13.64
CA ASP A 84 20.66 7.48 15.08
C ASP A 84 19.29 7.23 15.74
N GLU A 85 18.21 7.85 15.21
CA GLU A 85 16.85 7.60 15.67
C GLU A 85 16.34 6.22 15.28
N ASP A 86 16.68 5.77 14.07
CA ASP A 86 16.34 4.42 13.62
C ASP A 86 17.03 3.37 14.48
N GLU A 87 18.31 3.59 14.83
CA GLU A 87 19.07 2.68 15.68
C GLU A 87 18.54 2.67 17.12
N ARG A 88 18.20 3.83 17.68
CA ARG A 88 17.55 3.93 18.99
C ARG A 88 16.21 3.22 19.03
N PHE A 89 15.38 3.37 17.98
CA PHE A 89 14.12 2.66 17.87
C PHE A 89 14.33 1.13 17.89
N VAL A 90 15.29 0.62 17.10
CA VAL A 90 15.59 -0.83 17.06
C VAL A 90 16.05 -1.32 18.43
N ALA A 91 16.90 -0.56 19.11
CA ALA A 91 17.38 -0.90 20.47
C ALA A 91 16.21 -0.90 21.50
N GLU A 92 15.33 0.10 21.45
CA GLU A 92 14.14 0.21 22.32
C GLU A 92 13.19 -0.98 22.13
N ILE A 93 12.85 -1.31 20.88
CA ILE A 93 11.99 -2.47 20.56
C ILE A 93 12.62 -3.78 21.03
N THR A 94 13.92 -3.93 20.85
CA THR A 94 14.64 -5.14 21.28
C THR A 94 14.61 -5.29 22.81
N ALA A 95 14.83 -4.21 23.53
CA ALA A 95 14.78 -4.19 24.98
C ALA A 95 13.38 -4.51 25.53
N LEU A 96 12.33 -3.89 24.98
CA LEU A 96 10.94 -4.13 25.38
C LEU A 96 10.52 -5.58 25.12
N ARG A 97 10.86 -6.14 23.95
CA ARG A 97 10.60 -7.56 23.64
C ARG A 97 11.33 -8.49 24.60
N GLY A 98 12.58 -8.19 24.92
CA GLY A 98 13.36 -8.96 25.90
C GLY A 98 12.79 -8.93 27.32
N ALA A 99 12.10 -7.83 27.67
CA ALA A 99 11.41 -7.66 28.94
C ALA A 99 9.96 -8.19 28.95
N GLY A 100 9.41 -8.61 27.80
CA GLY A 100 8.00 -8.99 27.69
C GLY A 100 7.03 -7.82 27.74
N GLU A 101 7.53 -6.60 27.49
CA GLU A 101 6.75 -5.37 27.53
C GLU A 101 6.09 -5.05 26.19
N PRO A 102 4.94 -4.33 26.19
CA PRO A 102 4.24 -3.95 24.96
C PRO A 102 5.07 -3.05 24.05
N VAL A 103 5.24 -3.44 22.79
CA VAL A 103 5.99 -2.67 21.78
C VAL A 103 5.12 -1.73 20.96
N LEU A 104 3.81 -1.94 20.91
CA LEU A 104 2.89 -1.16 20.05
C LEU A 104 2.98 0.36 20.26
N PRO A 105 3.03 0.91 21.47
CA PRO A 105 3.11 2.37 21.64
C PRO A 105 4.36 2.99 20.99
N VAL A 106 5.47 2.27 21.04
CA VAL A 106 6.73 2.70 20.41
C VAL A 106 6.64 2.63 18.90
N ILE A 107 6.06 1.55 18.39
CA ILE A 107 5.81 1.37 16.94
C ILE A 107 4.89 2.47 16.41
N VAL A 108 3.78 2.75 17.08
CA VAL A 108 2.81 3.79 16.68
C VAL A 108 3.47 5.17 16.60
N ARG A 109 4.22 5.55 17.65
CA ARG A 109 4.97 6.81 17.67
C ARG A 109 5.98 6.88 16.50
N ARG A 110 6.74 5.81 16.29
CA ARG A 110 7.73 5.76 15.21
C ARG A 110 7.09 5.85 13.84
N ASN A 111 6.00 5.12 13.61
CA ASN A 111 5.29 5.10 12.34
C ASN A 111 4.72 6.49 11.98
N ALA A 112 4.26 7.27 12.96
CA ALA A 112 3.82 8.66 12.73
C ALA A 112 4.96 9.53 12.18
N VAL A 113 6.14 9.48 12.81
CA VAL A 113 7.34 10.20 12.33
C VAL A 113 7.77 9.74 10.93
N LEU A 114 7.69 8.44 10.66
CA LEU A 114 8.00 7.91 9.32
C LEU A 114 6.99 8.39 8.27
N ALA A 115 5.70 8.46 8.61
CA ALA A 115 4.65 8.92 7.72
C ALA A 115 4.83 10.40 7.32
N GLU A 116 5.19 11.28 8.27
CA GLU A 116 5.47 12.70 7.99
C GLU A 116 6.53 12.87 6.88
N ARG A 117 7.53 12.01 6.84
CA ARG A 117 8.59 12.02 5.82
C ARG A 117 8.19 11.29 4.55
N ALA A 118 7.53 10.14 4.68
CA ALA A 118 7.21 9.27 3.56
C ALA A 118 6.05 9.79 2.68
N VAL A 119 5.09 10.52 3.24
CA VAL A 119 3.95 11.06 2.47
C VAL A 119 4.40 12.01 1.36
N PRO A 120 5.24 13.04 1.61
CA PRO A 120 5.80 13.87 0.54
C PRO A 120 6.61 13.08 -0.49
N GLU A 121 7.37 12.06 -0.06
CA GLU A 121 8.16 11.20 -0.94
C GLU A 121 7.26 10.37 -1.89
N TRP A 122 6.17 9.80 -1.38
CA TRP A 122 5.18 9.10 -2.19
C TRP A 122 4.49 10.03 -3.20
N ARG A 123 4.15 11.26 -2.81
CA ARG A 123 3.57 12.26 -3.73
C ARG A 123 4.54 12.61 -4.85
N ALA A 124 5.79 12.93 -4.50
CA ALA A 124 6.83 13.21 -5.49
C ALA A 124 7.11 12.01 -6.40
N THR A 125 7.05 10.79 -5.85
CA THR A 125 7.19 9.57 -6.64
C THR A 125 6.04 9.42 -7.64
N LEU A 126 4.80 9.64 -7.22
CA LEU A 126 3.63 9.57 -8.10
C LEU A 126 3.68 10.66 -9.18
N ASP A 127 4.15 11.89 -8.86
CA ASP A 127 4.37 12.95 -9.83
C ASP A 127 5.38 12.52 -10.90
N ALA A 128 6.52 11.99 -10.48
CA ALA A 128 7.57 11.54 -11.38
C ALA A 128 7.17 10.32 -12.23
N LEU A 129 6.35 9.41 -11.69
CA LEU A 129 5.78 8.29 -12.45
C LEU A 129 4.74 8.77 -13.46
N THR A 130 3.94 9.78 -13.10
CA THR A 130 2.98 10.40 -14.01
C THR A 130 3.67 11.10 -15.18
N GLU A 131 4.79 11.77 -14.94
CA GLU A 131 5.61 12.39 -16.01
C GLU A 131 6.25 11.31 -16.90
N LEU A 132 6.74 10.21 -16.30
CA LEU A 132 7.42 9.13 -17.01
C LEU A 132 6.47 8.36 -17.94
N GLU A 133 5.31 7.96 -17.42
CA GLU A 133 4.33 7.14 -18.15
C GLU A 133 3.36 8.02 -18.98
N GLY A 134 3.30 9.33 -18.68
CA GLY A 134 2.47 10.28 -19.43
C GLY A 134 0.99 9.88 -19.49
N PRO A 135 0.33 10.03 -20.66
CA PRO A 135 -1.09 9.71 -20.83
C PRO A 135 -1.41 8.20 -20.72
N GLU A 136 -0.40 7.36 -20.70
CA GLU A 136 -0.56 5.91 -20.54
C GLU A 136 -0.84 5.50 -19.09
N LEU A 137 -0.60 6.39 -18.12
CA LEU A 137 -0.96 6.14 -16.74
C LEU A 137 -2.48 6.17 -16.54
N GLY A 138 -3.01 5.08 -16.01
CA GLY A 138 -4.42 4.90 -15.68
C GLY A 138 -4.78 5.32 -14.26
N PRO A 139 -5.92 4.84 -13.72
CA PRO A 139 -6.28 5.00 -12.33
C PRO A 139 -5.19 4.45 -11.39
N VAL A 140 -5.03 5.08 -10.23
CA VAL A 140 -4.00 4.71 -9.26
C VAL A 140 -4.63 4.11 -8.01
N GLY A 141 -4.11 2.95 -7.58
CA GLY A 141 -4.44 2.32 -6.32
C GLY A 141 -3.25 2.32 -5.36
N PHE A 142 -3.54 2.09 -4.08
CA PHE A 142 -2.51 1.91 -3.05
C PHE A 142 -2.73 0.58 -2.31
N TRP A 143 -1.67 -0.17 -2.09
CA TRP A 143 -1.65 -1.35 -1.24
C TRP A 143 -0.57 -1.21 -0.18
N GLY A 144 -0.91 -1.47 1.07
CA GLY A 144 0.09 -1.51 2.14
C GLY A 144 -0.48 -2.09 3.43
N VAL A 145 0.33 -2.90 4.15
CA VAL A 145 -0.04 -3.47 5.44
C VAL A 145 1.00 -3.13 6.50
N SER A 146 0.60 -3.10 7.77
CA SER A 146 1.47 -2.75 8.90
C SER A 146 2.08 -1.35 8.71
N LEU A 147 3.41 -1.19 8.63
CA LEU A 147 4.05 0.09 8.30
C LEU A 147 3.51 0.67 6.98
N GLY A 148 3.25 -0.19 5.97
CA GLY A 148 2.65 0.23 4.72
C GLY A 148 1.27 0.86 4.88
N SER A 149 0.44 0.40 5.84
CA SER A 149 -0.81 1.06 6.22
C SER A 149 -0.58 2.36 6.99
N ALA A 150 0.38 2.34 7.93
CA ALA A 150 0.66 3.53 8.76
C ALA A 150 1.16 4.72 7.94
N ILE A 151 1.85 4.49 6.83
CA ILE A 151 2.25 5.51 5.84
C ILE A 151 1.14 5.73 4.81
N GLY A 152 0.50 4.65 4.35
CA GLY A 152 -0.46 4.68 3.25
C GLY A 152 -1.76 5.40 3.59
N ILE A 153 -2.28 5.27 4.81
CA ILE A 153 -3.52 5.91 5.22
C ILE A 153 -3.39 7.45 5.15
N PRO A 154 -2.40 8.10 5.81
CA PRO A 154 -2.22 9.54 5.65
C PRO A 154 -1.87 9.97 4.21
N PHE A 155 -1.12 9.13 3.46
CA PHE A 155 -0.85 9.41 2.05
C PHE A 155 -2.14 9.42 1.21
N VAL A 156 -2.97 8.39 1.29
CA VAL A 156 -4.23 8.28 0.52
C VAL A 156 -5.21 9.36 0.93
N ALA A 157 -5.27 9.72 2.21
CA ALA A 157 -6.10 10.84 2.70
C ALA A 157 -5.70 12.20 2.10
N ALA A 158 -4.42 12.37 1.74
CA ALA A 158 -3.86 13.61 1.21
C ALA A 158 -3.70 13.62 -0.33
N GLU A 159 -3.89 12.48 -1.03
CA GLU A 159 -3.58 12.32 -2.45
C GLU A 159 -4.85 11.95 -3.26
N PRO A 160 -5.50 12.91 -3.89
CA PRO A 160 -6.79 12.69 -4.58
C PRO A 160 -6.69 11.82 -5.84
N ARG A 161 -5.50 11.55 -6.36
CA ARG A 161 -5.30 10.66 -7.51
C ARG A 161 -5.47 9.18 -7.14
N ILE A 162 -5.41 8.82 -5.85
CA ILE A 162 -5.67 7.45 -5.41
C ILE A 162 -7.17 7.18 -5.45
N THR A 163 -7.57 6.14 -6.17
CA THR A 163 -8.98 5.83 -6.42
C THR A 163 -9.47 4.53 -5.77
N ALA A 164 -8.58 3.73 -5.20
CA ALA A 164 -8.89 2.54 -4.40
C ALA A 164 -7.71 2.19 -3.50
N ALA A 165 -7.94 1.62 -2.32
CA ALA A 165 -6.87 1.28 -1.41
C ALA A 165 -7.10 -0.05 -0.67
N VAL A 166 -6.01 -0.80 -0.45
CA VAL A 166 -5.97 -1.97 0.42
C VAL A 166 -5.04 -1.66 1.58
N PHE A 167 -5.57 -1.77 2.79
CA PHE A 167 -4.85 -1.56 4.05
C PHE A 167 -4.98 -2.79 4.95
N GLY A 168 -4.26 -2.81 6.05
CA GLY A 168 -4.44 -3.81 7.09
C GLY A 168 -3.31 -3.84 8.11
N LEU A 169 -3.48 -4.68 9.14
CA LEU A 169 -2.48 -4.89 10.19
C LEU A 169 -2.06 -3.58 10.88
N ALA A 170 -3.03 -2.69 11.09
CA ALA A 170 -2.85 -1.39 11.72
C ALA A 170 -4.02 -1.11 12.66
N GLY A 171 -3.76 -0.35 13.71
CA GLY A 171 -4.75 0.11 14.68
C GLY A 171 -5.15 1.57 14.46
N HIS A 172 -6.15 2.02 15.22
CA HIS A 172 -6.75 3.35 15.06
C HIS A 172 -5.91 4.51 15.62
N GLU A 173 -4.94 4.22 16.49
CA GLU A 173 -4.27 5.19 17.36
C GLU A 173 -3.77 6.34 16.50
N ASN A 174 -3.13 6.71 15.75
CA ASN A 174 -2.77 7.94 15.03
C ASN A 174 -3.37 8.00 13.62
N LEU A 175 -4.28 7.08 13.26
CA LEU A 175 -4.74 6.93 11.87
C LEU A 175 -6.23 7.26 11.68
N ALA A 176 -7.01 7.37 12.77
CA ALA A 176 -8.46 7.54 12.69
C ALA A 176 -8.89 8.83 11.96
N GLU A 177 -8.18 9.95 12.19
CA GLU A 177 -8.49 11.21 11.53
C GLU A 177 -8.23 11.16 10.01
N ASP A 178 -7.13 10.52 9.60
CA ASP A 178 -6.83 10.31 8.19
C ASP A 178 -7.80 9.33 7.54
N ALA A 179 -8.11 8.23 8.21
CA ALA A 179 -9.10 7.26 7.76
C ALA A 179 -10.48 7.90 7.52
N ALA A 180 -10.89 8.82 8.39
CA ALA A 180 -12.16 9.57 8.24
C ALA A 180 -12.21 10.50 7.01
N ARG A 181 -11.09 10.75 6.35
CA ARG A 181 -11.01 11.51 5.09
C ARG A 181 -10.99 10.62 3.85
N ILE A 182 -10.82 9.31 4.00
CA ILE A 182 -10.75 8.36 2.88
C ILE A 182 -12.16 7.92 2.48
N THR A 183 -12.58 8.36 1.30
CA THR A 183 -13.90 8.06 0.71
C THR A 183 -13.85 7.09 -0.47
N VAL A 184 -12.66 6.76 -0.96
CA VAL A 184 -12.47 5.76 -2.02
C VAL A 184 -12.73 4.34 -1.52
N PRO A 185 -13.04 3.36 -2.39
CA PRO A 185 -13.17 1.97 -1.99
C PRO A 185 -11.97 1.46 -1.18
N VAL A 186 -12.24 0.75 -0.08
CA VAL A 186 -11.23 0.19 0.84
C VAL A 186 -11.45 -1.30 1.05
N GLU A 187 -10.41 -2.10 0.90
CA GLU A 187 -10.30 -3.45 1.46
C GLU A 187 -9.37 -3.40 2.67
N PHE A 188 -9.79 -3.93 3.81
CA PHE A 188 -9.02 -3.90 5.05
C PHE A 188 -8.76 -5.31 5.58
N LEU A 189 -7.48 -5.64 5.78
CA LEU A 189 -7.02 -6.94 6.27
C LEU A 189 -6.79 -6.88 7.79
N LEU A 190 -7.39 -7.81 8.52
CA LEU A 190 -7.24 -7.95 9.96
C LEU A 190 -6.86 -9.39 10.30
N GLN A 191 -5.81 -9.57 11.09
CA GLN A 191 -5.47 -10.86 11.67
C GLN A 191 -6.16 -11.01 13.03
N TRP A 192 -6.88 -12.13 13.23
CA TRP A 192 -7.74 -12.29 14.42
C TRP A 192 -6.96 -12.46 15.71
N ASP A 193 -5.77 -13.04 15.62
CA ASP A 193 -4.88 -13.35 16.73
C ASP A 193 -3.59 -12.51 16.67
N ASP A 194 -3.67 -11.30 16.08
CA ASP A 194 -2.54 -10.38 15.93
C ASP A 194 -1.96 -10.03 17.29
N GLU A 195 -0.68 -10.38 17.49
CA GLU A 195 0.05 -10.18 18.74
C GLU A 195 0.64 -8.76 18.87
N LEU A 196 0.64 -7.98 17.76
CA LEU A 196 1.14 -6.61 17.74
C LEU A 196 0.01 -5.59 17.79
N VAL A 197 -1.03 -5.79 16.98
CA VAL A 197 -2.15 -4.86 16.86
C VAL A 197 -3.40 -5.49 17.47
N PRO A 198 -3.89 -4.97 18.60
CA PRO A 198 -5.12 -5.47 19.21
C PRO A 198 -6.28 -5.45 18.20
N ARG A 199 -6.99 -6.56 18.09
CA ARG A 199 -8.13 -6.70 17.18
C ARG A 199 -9.14 -5.56 17.32
N ALA A 200 -9.45 -5.15 18.56
CA ALA A 200 -10.36 -4.04 18.81
C ALA A 200 -9.88 -2.73 18.16
N SER A 201 -8.55 -2.45 18.21
CA SER A 201 -7.97 -1.27 17.57
C SER A 201 -8.07 -1.33 16.04
N GLY A 202 -7.85 -2.51 15.44
CA GLY A 202 -8.03 -2.72 14.01
C GLY A 202 -9.49 -2.52 13.55
N LEU A 203 -10.46 -3.01 14.32
CA LEU A 203 -11.88 -2.81 14.04
C LEU A 203 -12.29 -1.34 14.16
N LEU A 204 -11.80 -0.62 15.17
CA LEU A 204 -12.04 0.82 15.30
C LEU A 204 -11.46 1.61 14.12
N LEU A 205 -10.29 1.21 13.60
CA LEU A 205 -9.73 1.82 12.40
C LEU A 205 -10.59 1.53 11.16
N PHE A 206 -11.04 0.29 10.98
CA PHE A 206 -11.97 -0.06 9.91
C PHE A 206 -13.24 0.77 9.96
N ASP A 207 -13.83 0.95 11.14
CA ASP A 207 -15.04 1.75 11.32
C ASP A 207 -14.79 3.23 10.98
N ALA A 208 -13.59 3.75 11.23
CA ALA A 208 -13.23 5.15 10.99
C ALA A 208 -13.17 5.53 9.50
N PHE A 209 -12.94 4.57 8.57
CA PHE A 209 -12.95 4.91 7.14
C PHE A 209 -14.31 5.45 6.69
N ALA A 210 -14.30 6.66 6.09
CA ALA A 210 -15.50 7.29 5.54
C ALA A 210 -15.95 6.68 4.20
N SER A 211 -15.23 5.70 3.68
CA SER A 211 -15.58 5.00 2.44
C SER A 211 -16.99 4.37 2.53
N PRO A 212 -17.92 4.64 1.58
CA PRO A 212 -19.18 3.95 1.48
C PRO A 212 -19.05 2.49 0.99
N GLU A 213 -17.91 2.15 0.41
CA GLU A 213 -17.60 0.82 -0.10
C GLU A 213 -16.32 0.30 0.58
N LYS A 214 -16.48 -0.30 1.76
CA LYS A 214 -15.38 -0.89 2.53
C LYS A 214 -15.66 -2.35 2.87
N THR A 215 -14.64 -3.20 2.73
CA THR A 215 -14.69 -4.64 3.00
C THR A 215 -13.66 -5.02 4.06
N LEU A 216 -14.07 -5.80 5.04
CA LEU A 216 -13.19 -6.35 6.08
C LEU A 216 -12.89 -7.82 5.78
N HIS A 217 -11.61 -8.16 5.70
CA HIS A 217 -11.12 -9.53 5.64
C HIS A 217 -10.46 -9.89 6.98
N ALA A 218 -11.17 -10.62 7.81
CA ALA A 218 -10.70 -11.09 9.11
C ALA A 218 -10.19 -12.52 9.00
N ASN A 219 -8.87 -12.69 9.07
CA ASN A 219 -8.20 -13.97 8.92
C ASN A 219 -7.70 -14.49 10.29
N PRO A 220 -7.68 -15.80 10.54
CA PRO A 220 -7.00 -16.35 11.70
C PRO A 220 -5.48 -16.18 11.58
N GLY A 221 -4.78 -16.12 12.70
CA GLY A 221 -3.32 -16.12 12.76
C GLY A 221 -2.71 -14.82 13.28
N LEU A 222 -1.39 -14.87 13.40
CA LEU A 222 -0.56 -13.79 13.95
C LEU A 222 -0.30 -12.68 12.92
N HIS A 223 0.27 -11.56 13.35
CA HIS A 223 0.54 -10.36 12.53
C HIS A 223 1.18 -10.67 11.16
N ALA A 224 2.19 -11.50 11.13
CA ALA A 224 2.91 -11.82 9.90
C ALA A 224 2.25 -12.90 9.02
N ASN A 225 1.19 -13.56 9.50
CA ASN A 225 0.64 -14.77 8.89
C ASN A 225 -0.55 -14.48 7.95
N VAL A 226 -0.46 -13.40 7.17
CA VAL A 226 -1.49 -13.10 6.17
C VAL A 226 -1.60 -14.25 5.18
N PRO A 227 -2.80 -14.84 4.99
CA PRO A 227 -2.99 -15.97 4.10
C PRO A 227 -2.65 -15.62 2.65
N ALA A 228 -2.08 -16.59 1.92
CA ALA A 228 -1.67 -16.39 0.53
C ALA A 228 -2.84 -16.02 -0.40
N PHE A 229 -4.07 -16.45 -0.10
CA PHE A 229 -5.24 -16.11 -0.91
C PHE A 229 -5.61 -14.61 -0.87
N GLU A 230 -5.09 -13.85 0.10
CA GLU A 230 -5.29 -12.39 0.14
C GLU A 230 -4.58 -11.66 -1.00
N LEU A 231 -3.61 -12.31 -1.64
CA LEU A 231 -3.07 -11.82 -2.90
C LEU A 231 -4.13 -11.83 -4.00
N ASP A 232 -4.90 -12.92 -4.09
CA ASP A 232 -5.99 -13.04 -5.07
C ASP A 232 -7.17 -12.10 -4.73
N SER A 233 -7.44 -11.87 -3.44
CA SER A 233 -8.46 -10.91 -2.98
C SER A 233 -8.12 -9.50 -3.41
N SER A 234 -6.92 -9.03 -3.10
CA SER A 234 -6.48 -7.69 -3.51
C SER A 234 -6.38 -7.52 -5.03
N GLN A 235 -6.03 -8.59 -5.76
CA GLN A 235 -6.07 -8.60 -7.22
C GLN A 235 -7.50 -8.37 -7.75
N ARG A 236 -8.50 -9.10 -7.23
CA ARG A 236 -9.91 -8.92 -7.60
C ARG A 236 -10.43 -7.53 -7.23
N PHE A 237 -10.07 -7.05 -6.04
CA PHE A 237 -10.41 -5.72 -5.57
C PHE A 237 -9.91 -4.64 -6.54
N PHE A 238 -8.62 -4.60 -6.87
CA PHE A 238 -8.09 -3.62 -7.81
C PHE A 238 -8.61 -3.82 -9.24
N SER A 239 -8.82 -5.06 -9.69
CA SER A 239 -9.43 -5.31 -11.00
C SER A 239 -10.85 -4.75 -11.09
N ARG A 240 -11.60 -4.71 -10.00
CA ARG A 240 -12.93 -4.11 -9.93
C ARG A 240 -12.89 -2.58 -9.94
N HIS A 241 -11.93 -1.98 -9.19
CA HIS A 241 -11.96 -0.54 -8.91
C HIS A 241 -11.03 0.31 -9.79
N LEU A 242 -10.00 -0.30 -10.42
CA LEU A 242 -9.04 0.42 -11.26
C LEU A 242 -9.27 0.23 -12.76
N ARG A 243 -10.26 -0.57 -13.20
CA ARG A 243 -10.56 -0.70 -14.64
C ARG A 243 -11.16 0.59 -15.20
N PHE A 244 -10.79 0.91 -16.44
CA PHE A 244 -11.34 2.03 -17.18
C PHE A 244 -12.85 1.88 -17.40
N GLY A 245 -13.60 2.95 -17.19
CA GLY A 245 -15.00 3.03 -17.50
C GLY A 245 -15.90 2.27 -16.51
N ARG A 246 -15.98 2.73 -15.29
CA ARG A 246 -17.23 2.58 -14.54
C ARG A 246 -18.32 3.31 -15.31
N ALA A 247 -19.15 2.56 -16.02
CA ALA A 247 -20.51 3.03 -16.27
C ALA A 247 -21.09 3.38 -14.90
N THR A 248 -21.34 4.66 -14.67
CA THR A 248 -21.96 5.14 -13.43
C THR A 248 -23.20 4.27 -13.18
N ALA A 249 -23.43 3.87 -11.94
CA ALA A 249 -24.53 3.01 -11.49
C ALA A 249 -25.93 3.49 -11.93
N THR A 250 -26.03 4.59 -12.61
CA THR A 250 -27.24 5.19 -13.21
C THR A 250 -27.73 4.41 -14.46
N GLN A 251 -26.92 3.57 -15.11
CA GLN A 251 -27.40 2.79 -16.28
C GLN A 251 -28.04 1.45 -15.93
N LEU A 252 -27.74 0.87 -14.75
CA LEU A 252 -28.37 -0.38 -14.32
C LEU A 252 -29.80 -0.21 -13.79
N GLY A 253 -30.23 1.03 -13.52
CA GLY A 253 -31.59 1.35 -13.07
C GLY A 253 -32.58 1.65 -14.20
N ALA A 254 -32.13 1.79 -15.42
CA ALA A 254 -33.01 2.12 -16.57
C ALA A 254 -33.57 0.87 -17.25
N ASP A 255 -32.83 -0.23 -17.32
CA ASP A 255 -33.28 -1.45 -18.00
C ASP A 255 -34.24 -2.32 -17.16
N ALA A 256 -34.26 -2.11 -15.83
CA ALA A 256 -35.19 -2.84 -14.95
C ALA A 256 -36.61 -2.26 -14.89
N ARG A 257 -36.93 -1.21 -15.60
CA ARG A 257 -38.26 -0.58 -15.65
C ARG A 257 -38.99 -0.75 -17.00
N ASN A 258 -38.41 -1.53 -17.91
CA ASN A 258 -39.01 -1.81 -19.24
C ASN A 258 -39.14 -3.32 -19.53
N SER A 259 -39.31 -4.16 -18.50
CA SER A 259 -39.68 -5.58 -18.67
C SER A 259 -40.96 -5.89 -17.91
#